data_01992757ec90e2ac43e47ca0702fdc83
#
_entry.id   01992757ec90e2ac43e47ca0702fdc83
#
_cell.length_a   1.000
_cell.length_b   1.000
_cell.length_c   1.000
_cell.angle_alpha   90.00
_cell.angle_beta   90.00
_cell.angle_gamma   90.00
#
_symmetry.space_group_name_H-M   'P 1'
#
loop_
_entity.id
_entity.type
_entity.pdbx_description
1 polymer ?
#
loop_
_entity_poly.entity_id
_entity_poly.type
_entity_poly.pdbx_seq_one_letter_code
_entity_poly.pdbx_strand_id
1 'polypeptide(L)'
;MRVLLVEDDPLIGNGLQIGLSKSGFVVDWFTDGQSGLNALIGAPYDAVVLDLTLPKLDGLDVLKQWRSNNQDVPVLILTARDTLDERIKGIQQGADDYLCKPFALAEVVVRLQALIRRRYGQVKPQIEHGNVKLDPAQRKAWLNEDEIILTGREYKLLELFMLNKERVLSRATIEEKLSNWDEELSSGALDVHIYNLRQKLGKQFIRTVHGVGYALGQVNEK
;
A
#
# COMPACT_ATOMS: atom_id res chain seq x y z
N MET A 1 3.86 0.30 1.80
CA MET A 1 2.69 0.01 0.95
C MET A 1 2.79 0.85 -0.32
N ARG A 2 2.55 0.26 -1.49
CA ARG A 2 2.64 0.95 -2.78
C ARG A 2 1.24 1.30 -3.30
N VAL A 3 1.05 2.56 -3.67
CA VAL A 3 -0.25 3.10 -4.11
C VAL A 3 -0.11 3.63 -5.54
N LEU A 4 -1.02 3.21 -6.41
CA LEU A 4 -1.20 3.82 -7.72
C LEU A 4 -2.15 5.01 -7.58
N LEU A 5 -1.71 6.19 -7.99
CA LEU A 5 -2.51 7.41 -8.08
C LEU A 5 -2.76 7.72 -9.55
N VAL A 6 -4.03 7.84 -9.94
CA VAL A 6 -4.43 8.27 -11.29
C VAL A 6 -5.29 9.52 -11.14
N GLU A 7 -4.69 10.67 -11.46
CA GLU A 7 -5.26 12.01 -11.27
C GLU A 7 -4.65 12.95 -12.32
N ASP A 8 -5.46 13.62 -13.10
CA ASP A 8 -4.99 14.51 -14.19
C ASP A 8 -4.72 15.94 -13.74
N ASP A 9 -5.35 16.39 -12.66
CA ASP A 9 -5.08 17.73 -12.10
C ASP A 9 -3.70 17.76 -11.42
N PRO A 10 -2.76 18.60 -11.91
CA PRO A 10 -1.39 18.62 -11.39
C PRO A 10 -1.29 19.14 -9.95
N LEU A 11 -2.21 19.98 -9.48
CA LEU A 11 -2.20 20.51 -8.12
C LEU A 11 -2.67 19.44 -7.13
N ILE A 12 -3.75 18.74 -7.48
CA ILE A 12 -4.30 17.65 -6.66
C ILE A 12 -3.34 16.47 -6.66
N GLY A 13 -2.88 16.04 -7.84
CA GLY A 13 -1.98 14.90 -8.00
C GLY A 13 -0.66 15.10 -7.25
N ASN A 14 0.00 16.25 -7.41
CA ASN A 14 1.22 16.58 -6.68
C ASN A 14 0.98 16.66 -5.16
N GLY A 15 -0.11 17.31 -4.74
CA GLY A 15 -0.49 17.40 -3.33
C GLY A 15 -0.70 16.02 -2.70
N LEU A 16 -1.40 15.12 -3.40
CA LEU A 16 -1.62 13.73 -2.98
C LEU A 16 -0.31 12.93 -2.98
N GLN A 17 0.52 13.03 -4.01
CA GLN A 17 1.79 12.32 -4.08
C GLN A 17 2.69 12.67 -2.90
N ILE A 18 2.89 13.97 -2.63
CA ILE A 18 3.71 14.43 -1.51
C ILE A 18 3.10 14.01 -0.18
N GLY A 19 1.80 14.22 0.00
CA GLY A 19 1.11 13.93 1.26
C GLY A 19 1.06 12.45 1.60
N LEU A 20 0.77 11.61 0.63
CA LEU A 20 0.77 10.15 0.79
C LEU A 20 2.20 9.62 1.02
N SER A 21 3.21 10.17 0.33
CA SER A 21 4.61 9.81 0.55
C SER A 21 5.07 10.14 1.97
N LYS A 22 4.71 11.33 2.50
CA LYS A 22 4.96 11.70 3.90
C LYS A 22 4.23 10.77 4.88
N SER A 23 3.06 10.26 4.50
CA SER A 23 2.30 9.28 5.27
C SER A 23 2.84 7.85 5.15
N GLY A 24 3.94 7.66 4.42
CA GLY A 24 4.68 6.38 4.35
C GLY A 24 4.35 5.51 3.16
N PHE A 25 3.46 5.92 2.28
CA PHE A 25 3.22 5.20 1.03
C PHE A 25 4.36 5.39 0.03
N VAL A 26 4.52 4.42 -0.86
CA VAL A 26 5.25 4.57 -2.12
C VAL A 26 4.19 4.90 -3.16
N VAL A 27 4.30 6.02 -3.86
CA VAL A 27 3.25 6.52 -4.76
C VAL A 27 3.78 6.62 -6.17
N ASP A 28 3.13 5.92 -7.09
CA ASP A 28 3.31 6.12 -8.52
C ASP A 28 2.11 6.90 -9.05
N TRP A 29 2.38 8.04 -9.66
CA TRP A 29 1.36 8.95 -10.15
C TRP A 29 1.31 9.00 -11.67
N PHE A 30 0.13 8.80 -12.23
CA PHE A 30 -0.18 8.89 -13.66
C PHE A 30 -1.31 9.89 -13.89
N THR A 31 -1.22 10.62 -15.01
CA THR A 31 -2.12 11.73 -15.33
C THR A 31 -3.18 11.40 -16.36
N ASP A 32 -3.30 10.13 -16.77
CA ASP A 32 -4.33 9.70 -17.71
C ASP A 32 -4.75 8.23 -17.43
N GLY A 33 -5.99 7.91 -17.82
CA GLY A 33 -6.59 6.61 -17.54
C GLY A 33 -5.89 5.45 -18.25
N GLN A 34 -5.37 5.66 -19.47
CA GLN A 34 -4.69 4.58 -20.22
C GLN A 34 -3.35 4.21 -19.56
N SER A 35 -2.58 5.21 -19.14
CA SER A 35 -1.32 4.99 -18.42
C SER A 35 -1.58 4.33 -17.06
N GLY A 36 -2.61 4.76 -16.33
CA GLY A 36 -3.05 4.13 -15.08
C GLY A 36 -3.45 2.67 -15.27
N LEU A 37 -4.22 2.37 -16.31
CA LEU A 37 -4.60 0.99 -16.66
C LEU A 37 -3.38 0.09 -16.88
N ASN A 38 -2.42 0.57 -17.64
CA ASN A 38 -1.20 -0.18 -17.95
C ASN A 38 -0.31 -0.37 -16.70
N ALA A 39 -0.21 0.65 -15.85
CA ALA A 39 0.59 0.60 -14.63
C ALA A 39 0.12 -0.51 -13.67
N LEU A 40 -1.20 -0.68 -13.49
CA LEU A 40 -1.73 -1.70 -12.59
C LEU A 40 -1.40 -3.14 -13.07
N ILE A 41 -1.24 -3.33 -14.37
CA ILE A 41 -0.84 -4.63 -14.94
C ILE A 41 0.66 -4.85 -14.77
N GLY A 42 1.45 -3.76 -14.85
CA GLY A 42 2.92 -3.80 -14.88
C GLY A 42 3.59 -3.90 -13.50
N ALA A 43 2.90 -3.59 -12.41
CA ALA A 43 3.50 -3.56 -11.06
C ALA A 43 2.51 -3.93 -9.95
N PRO A 44 2.97 -4.49 -8.81
CA PRO A 44 2.12 -4.86 -7.69
C PRO A 44 1.80 -3.63 -6.82
N TYR A 45 0.54 -3.24 -6.78
CA TYR A 45 0.02 -2.21 -5.89
C TYR A 45 -0.78 -2.79 -4.73
N ASP A 46 -0.78 -2.08 -3.62
CA ASP A 46 -1.56 -2.43 -2.42
C ASP A 46 -2.93 -1.75 -2.43
N ALA A 47 -3.04 -0.58 -3.08
CA ALA A 47 -4.29 0.14 -3.33
C ALA A 47 -4.16 1.08 -4.54
N VAL A 48 -5.31 1.55 -5.04
CA VAL A 48 -5.42 2.54 -6.11
C VAL A 48 -6.25 3.72 -5.62
N VAL A 49 -5.80 4.93 -5.95
CA VAL A 49 -6.61 6.17 -5.92
C VAL A 49 -6.91 6.55 -7.36
N LEU A 50 -8.18 6.67 -7.70
CA LEU A 50 -8.63 6.83 -9.08
C LEU A 50 -9.59 8.01 -9.20
N ASP A 51 -9.22 9.05 -9.97
CA ASP A 51 -10.22 9.98 -10.46
C ASP A 51 -11.04 9.35 -11.60
N LEU A 52 -12.28 9.75 -11.72
CA LEU A 52 -13.16 9.31 -12.80
C LEU A 52 -13.02 10.18 -14.06
N THR A 53 -12.73 11.46 -13.89
CA THR A 53 -12.63 12.40 -15.00
C THR A 53 -11.18 12.48 -15.48
N LEU A 54 -10.80 11.52 -16.32
CA LEU A 54 -9.43 11.38 -16.81
C LEU A 54 -9.36 11.55 -18.33
N PRO A 55 -8.27 12.08 -18.87
CA PRO A 55 -8.02 12.08 -20.31
C PRO A 55 -7.73 10.65 -20.81
N LYS A 56 -7.93 10.45 -22.11
CA LYS A 56 -7.75 9.22 -22.90
C LYS A 56 -8.74 8.11 -22.55
N LEU A 57 -8.95 7.79 -21.26
CA LEU A 57 -9.85 6.73 -20.81
C LEU A 57 -10.52 7.16 -19.50
N ASP A 58 -11.86 7.18 -19.46
CA ASP A 58 -12.65 7.52 -18.26
C ASP A 58 -12.34 6.53 -17.11
N GLY A 59 -12.30 7.03 -15.88
CA GLY A 59 -11.93 6.22 -14.72
C GLY A 59 -12.87 5.06 -14.45
N LEU A 60 -14.17 5.18 -14.77
CA LEU A 60 -15.09 4.04 -14.65
C LEU A 60 -14.76 2.93 -15.67
N ASP A 61 -14.34 3.30 -16.88
CA ASP A 61 -13.91 2.32 -17.87
C ASP A 61 -12.57 1.67 -17.48
N VAL A 62 -11.66 2.44 -16.88
CA VAL A 62 -10.42 1.91 -16.27
C VAL A 62 -10.77 0.87 -15.20
N LEU A 63 -11.63 1.22 -14.24
CA LEU A 63 -12.07 0.33 -13.17
C LEU A 63 -12.69 -0.95 -13.71
N LYS A 64 -13.61 -0.83 -14.67
CA LYS A 64 -14.27 -1.97 -15.31
C LYS A 64 -13.26 -2.92 -15.98
N GLN A 65 -12.28 -2.37 -16.68
CA GLN A 65 -11.23 -3.18 -17.33
C GLN A 65 -10.34 -3.87 -16.30
N TRP A 66 -9.96 -3.19 -15.20
CA TRP A 66 -9.20 -3.83 -14.12
C TRP A 66 -9.96 -5.01 -13.51
N ARG A 67 -11.24 -4.84 -13.20
CA ARG A 67 -12.06 -5.91 -12.62
C ARG A 67 -12.26 -7.09 -13.60
N SER A 68 -12.44 -6.81 -14.90
CA SER A 68 -12.55 -7.88 -15.91
C SER A 68 -11.26 -8.68 -16.08
N ASN A 69 -10.10 -8.09 -15.75
CA ASN A 69 -8.80 -8.76 -15.76
C ASN A 69 -8.45 -9.41 -14.40
N ASN A 70 -9.45 -9.66 -13.54
CA ASN A 70 -9.29 -10.26 -12.21
C ASN A 70 -8.34 -9.49 -11.29
N GLN A 71 -8.22 -8.18 -11.47
CA GLN A 71 -7.46 -7.33 -10.56
C GLN A 71 -8.30 -7.05 -9.31
N ASP A 72 -7.83 -7.55 -8.16
CA ASP A 72 -8.48 -7.48 -6.85
C ASP A 72 -7.94 -6.35 -5.96
N VAL A 73 -7.04 -5.52 -6.50
CA VAL A 73 -6.46 -4.38 -5.78
C VAL A 73 -7.59 -3.44 -5.36
N PRO A 74 -7.67 -3.02 -4.08
CA PRO A 74 -8.71 -2.12 -3.62
C PRO A 74 -8.58 -0.75 -4.27
N VAL A 75 -9.72 -0.20 -4.69
CA VAL A 75 -9.83 1.07 -5.40
C VAL A 75 -10.64 2.06 -4.57
N LEU A 76 -10.01 3.19 -4.22
CA LEU A 76 -10.65 4.38 -3.70
C LEU A 76 -10.90 5.34 -4.88
N ILE A 77 -12.16 5.57 -5.22
CA ILE A 77 -12.53 6.63 -6.17
C ILE A 77 -12.41 7.99 -5.47
N LEU A 78 -11.79 8.96 -6.13
CA LEU A 78 -11.57 10.30 -5.64
C LEU A 78 -11.89 11.30 -6.75
N THR A 79 -13.12 11.84 -6.77
CA THR A 79 -13.64 12.59 -7.92
C THR A 79 -14.58 13.74 -7.54
N ALA A 80 -14.78 14.68 -8.47
CA ALA A 80 -15.79 15.74 -8.36
C ALA A 80 -17.22 15.27 -8.66
N ARG A 81 -17.40 14.06 -9.19
CA ARG A 81 -18.73 13.49 -9.45
C ARG A 81 -19.37 13.10 -8.11
N ASP A 82 -20.33 13.85 -7.66
CA ASP A 82 -20.91 13.73 -6.30
C ASP A 82 -22.36 13.24 -6.28
N THR A 83 -22.97 13.03 -7.44
CA THR A 83 -24.36 12.55 -7.50
C THR A 83 -24.49 11.13 -6.94
N LEU A 84 -25.64 10.85 -6.32
CA LEU A 84 -25.90 9.53 -5.76
C LEU A 84 -25.78 8.42 -6.81
N ASP A 85 -26.26 8.69 -8.03
CA ASP A 85 -26.23 7.71 -9.13
C ASP A 85 -24.79 7.38 -9.56
N GLU A 86 -23.89 8.36 -9.61
CA GLU A 86 -22.49 8.15 -9.95
C GLU A 86 -21.75 7.36 -8.87
N ARG A 87 -22.03 7.66 -7.60
CA ARG A 87 -21.48 6.91 -6.47
C ARG A 87 -21.95 5.45 -6.49
N ILE A 88 -23.25 5.22 -6.74
CA ILE A 88 -23.82 3.86 -6.87
C ILE A 88 -23.14 3.13 -8.03
N LYS A 89 -23.00 3.76 -9.20
CA LYS A 89 -22.30 3.16 -10.36
C LYS A 89 -20.87 2.79 -10.05
N GLY A 90 -20.11 3.68 -9.39
CA GLY A 90 -18.72 3.41 -9.00
C GLY A 90 -18.60 2.17 -8.11
N ILE A 91 -19.43 2.08 -7.07
CA ILE A 91 -19.43 0.92 -6.17
C ILE A 91 -19.89 -0.36 -6.90
N GLN A 92 -20.95 -0.30 -7.72
CA GLN A 92 -21.43 -1.45 -8.50
C GLN A 92 -20.39 -1.96 -9.51
N GLN A 93 -19.53 -1.09 -10.02
CA GLN A 93 -18.44 -1.46 -10.93
C GLN A 93 -17.21 -2.01 -10.20
N GLY A 94 -17.28 -2.11 -8.86
CA GLY A 94 -16.26 -2.76 -8.06
C GLY A 94 -15.27 -1.81 -7.38
N ALA A 95 -15.61 -0.53 -7.20
CA ALA A 95 -14.87 0.32 -6.28
C ALA A 95 -15.11 -0.13 -4.83
N ASP A 96 -14.07 -0.05 -4.01
CA ASP A 96 -14.13 -0.46 -2.59
C ASP A 96 -14.51 0.70 -1.67
N ASP A 97 -14.28 1.94 -2.11
CA ASP A 97 -14.71 3.16 -1.41
C ASP A 97 -14.81 4.34 -2.40
N TYR A 98 -15.48 5.40 -1.98
CA TYR A 98 -15.76 6.58 -2.79
C TYR A 98 -15.68 7.85 -1.95
N LEU A 99 -14.90 8.85 -2.42
CA LEU A 99 -14.71 10.12 -1.74
C LEU A 99 -14.84 11.28 -2.72
N CYS A 100 -15.73 12.23 -2.41
CA CYS A 100 -15.95 13.40 -3.25
C CYS A 100 -14.94 14.50 -2.97
N LYS A 101 -14.52 15.20 -4.03
CA LYS A 101 -13.78 16.46 -3.94
C LYS A 101 -14.75 17.60 -3.52
N PRO A 102 -14.36 18.53 -2.60
CA PRO A 102 -13.08 18.64 -1.93
C PRO A 102 -12.95 17.68 -0.73
N PHE A 103 -11.74 17.23 -0.44
CA PHE A 103 -11.44 16.28 0.63
C PHE A 103 -10.24 16.73 1.47
N ALA A 104 -10.11 16.16 2.66
CA ALA A 104 -8.90 16.30 3.48
C ALA A 104 -7.92 15.16 3.17
N LEU A 105 -6.62 15.47 3.04
CA LEU A 105 -5.57 14.46 2.84
C LEU A 105 -5.61 13.37 3.93
N ALA A 106 -5.86 13.76 5.19
CA ALA A 106 -5.95 12.81 6.30
C ALA A 106 -7.06 11.77 6.09
N GLU A 107 -8.18 12.15 5.46
CA GLU A 107 -9.27 11.22 5.15
C GLU A 107 -8.85 10.22 4.08
N VAL A 108 -8.18 10.66 3.02
CA VAL A 108 -7.64 9.77 1.98
C VAL A 108 -6.70 8.74 2.60
N VAL A 109 -5.78 9.19 3.46
CA VAL A 109 -4.81 8.32 4.17
C VAL A 109 -5.53 7.25 5.00
N VAL A 110 -6.50 7.64 5.84
CA VAL A 110 -7.22 6.71 6.71
C VAL A 110 -8.03 5.69 5.90
N ARG A 111 -8.67 6.12 4.81
CA ARG A 111 -9.43 5.22 3.92
C ARG A 111 -8.52 4.23 3.21
N LEU A 112 -7.39 4.67 2.66
CA LEU A 112 -6.40 3.79 2.03
C LEU A 112 -5.85 2.75 3.02
N GLN A 113 -5.49 3.17 4.23
CA GLN A 113 -5.04 2.25 5.28
C GLN A 113 -6.10 1.21 5.63
N ALA A 114 -7.38 1.61 5.70
CA ALA A 114 -8.49 0.71 5.97
C ALA A 114 -8.70 -0.30 4.83
N LEU A 115 -8.63 0.14 3.58
CA LEU A 115 -8.78 -0.70 2.40
C LEU A 115 -7.64 -1.73 2.31
N ILE A 116 -6.41 -1.27 2.44
CA ILE A 116 -5.24 -2.16 2.42
C ILE A 116 -5.32 -3.19 3.54
N ARG A 117 -5.64 -2.76 4.77
CA ARG A 117 -5.79 -3.64 5.92
C ARG A 117 -6.82 -4.76 5.66
N ARG A 118 -8.00 -4.41 5.12
CA ARG A 118 -9.06 -5.39 4.77
C ARG A 118 -8.58 -6.40 3.74
N ARG A 119 -7.85 -5.96 2.71
CA ARG A 119 -7.27 -6.85 1.69
C ARG A 119 -6.37 -7.92 2.28
N TYR A 120 -5.64 -7.58 3.34
CA TYR A 120 -4.78 -8.52 4.06
C TYR A 120 -5.49 -9.27 5.20
N GLY A 121 -6.83 -9.24 5.26
CA GLY A 121 -7.62 -9.95 6.27
C GLY A 121 -7.46 -9.41 7.70
N GLN A 122 -6.90 -8.21 7.86
CA GLN A 122 -6.69 -7.59 9.16
C GLN A 122 -7.91 -6.73 9.54
N VAL A 123 -8.62 -7.13 10.60
CA VAL A 123 -9.82 -6.41 11.07
C VAL A 123 -9.43 -5.28 12.04
N LYS A 124 -8.43 -5.53 12.90
CA LYS A 124 -7.99 -4.56 13.91
C LYS A 124 -7.14 -3.45 13.28
N PRO A 125 -7.19 -2.22 13.82
CA PRO A 125 -6.32 -1.11 13.39
C PRO A 125 -4.84 -1.44 13.58
N GLN A 126 -4.48 -2.13 14.64
CA GLN A 126 -3.13 -2.58 14.94
C GLN A 126 -2.88 -3.98 14.38
N ILE A 127 -1.68 -4.20 13.87
CA ILE A 127 -1.23 -5.48 13.35
C ILE A 127 -0.30 -6.09 14.39
N GLU A 128 -0.61 -7.30 14.85
CA GLU A 128 0.16 -8.00 15.90
C GLU A 128 0.76 -9.29 15.34
N HIS A 129 2.01 -9.58 15.72
CA HIS A 129 2.66 -10.87 15.45
C HIS A 129 3.61 -11.19 16.61
N GLY A 130 3.23 -12.17 17.44
CA GLY A 130 3.93 -12.46 18.67
C GLY A 130 3.91 -11.28 19.63
N ASN A 131 5.09 -10.89 20.05
CA ASN A 131 5.31 -9.74 20.94
C ASN A 131 5.54 -8.41 20.20
N VAL A 132 5.38 -8.39 18.89
CA VAL A 132 5.50 -7.16 18.08
C VAL A 132 4.13 -6.64 17.71
N LYS A 133 3.89 -5.36 17.97
CA LYS A 133 2.70 -4.61 17.55
C LYS A 133 3.09 -3.50 16.60
N LEU A 134 2.25 -3.24 15.61
CA LEU A 134 2.41 -2.18 14.64
C LEU A 134 1.12 -1.39 14.52
N ASP A 135 1.20 -0.07 14.61
CA ASP A 135 0.08 0.86 14.35
C ASP A 135 0.36 1.63 13.05
N PRO A 136 -0.28 1.26 11.93
CA PRO A 136 -0.08 1.94 10.67
C PRO A 136 -0.54 3.40 10.67
N ALA A 137 -1.56 3.76 11.45
CA ALA A 137 -2.08 5.12 11.52
C ALA A 137 -1.10 6.07 12.20
N GLN A 138 -0.46 5.62 13.28
CA GLN A 138 0.55 6.40 14.01
C GLN A 138 1.97 6.17 13.49
N ARG A 139 2.19 5.17 12.62
CA ARG A 139 3.50 4.70 12.16
C ARG A 139 4.43 4.35 13.30
N LYS A 140 3.89 3.68 14.31
CA LYS A 140 4.60 3.25 15.51
C LYS A 140 4.69 1.73 15.59
N ALA A 141 5.74 1.26 16.23
CA ALA A 141 5.95 -0.16 16.49
C ALA A 141 6.37 -0.36 17.94
N TRP A 142 5.97 -1.48 18.51
CA TRP A 142 6.30 -1.89 19.88
C TRP A 142 6.80 -3.33 19.90
N LEU A 143 7.74 -3.59 20.80
CA LEU A 143 8.23 -4.91 21.16
C LEU A 143 8.01 -5.11 22.66
N ASN A 144 7.21 -6.08 23.09
CA ASN A 144 6.84 -6.31 24.51
C ASN A 144 6.29 -5.03 25.20
N GLU A 145 5.43 -4.26 24.53
CA GLU A 145 4.86 -2.96 24.98
C GLU A 145 5.83 -1.77 24.95
N ASP A 146 7.13 -1.97 24.72
CA ASP A 146 8.11 -0.89 24.58
C ASP A 146 8.12 -0.36 23.14
N GLU A 147 7.98 0.96 22.96
CA GLU A 147 8.04 1.59 21.64
C GLU A 147 9.47 1.46 21.08
N ILE A 148 9.56 0.92 19.85
CA ILE A 148 10.84 0.78 19.14
C ILE A 148 10.99 1.82 18.03
N ILE A 149 12.19 2.40 17.95
CA ILE A 149 12.50 3.39 16.93
C ILE A 149 12.94 2.68 15.66
N LEU A 150 12.18 2.87 14.58
CA LEU A 150 12.47 2.37 13.24
C LEU A 150 12.71 3.53 12.27
N THR A 151 13.65 3.33 11.36
CA THR A 151 13.76 4.22 10.18
C THR A 151 12.54 4.02 9.27
N GLY A 152 12.27 4.98 8.39
CA GLY A 152 11.13 4.87 7.48
C GLY A 152 11.14 3.61 6.60
N ARG A 153 12.33 3.15 6.18
CA ARG A 153 12.50 1.92 5.37
C ARG A 153 12.33 0.66 6.23
N GLU A 154 12.87 0.64 7.43
CA GLU A 154 12.66 -0.47 8.38
C GLU A 154 11.18 -0.62 8.73
N TYR A 155 10.49 0.50 8.95
CA TYR A 155 9.05 0.50 9.22
C TYR A 155 8.26 -0.09 8.05
N LYS A 156 8.48 0.40 6.82
CA LYS A 156 7.82 -0.13 5.61
C LYS A 156 8.07 -1.63 5.42
N LEU A 157 9.30 -2.07 5.67
CA LEU A 157 9.67 -3.48 5.56
C LEU A 157 8.99 -4.34 6.63
N LEU A 158 8.96 -3.87 7.88
CA LEU A 158 8.23 -4.54 8.96
C LEU A 158 6.73 -4.65 8.66
N GLU A 159 6.11 -3.56 8.22
CA GLU A 159 4.71 -3.52 7.84
C GLU A 159 4.40 -4.50 6.70
N LEU A 160 5.25 -4.55 5.68
CA LEU A 160 5.12 -5.50 4.57
C LEU A 160 5.12 -6.95 5.05
N PHE A 161 6.04 -7.32 5.94
CA PHE A 161 6.06 -8.67 6.52
C PHE A 161 4.85 -8.95 7.39
N MET A 162 4.49 -8.03 8.28
CA MET A 162 3.37 -8.22 9.20
C MET A 162 2.00 -8.30 8.50
N LEU A 163 1.85 -7.69 7.33
CA LEU A 163 0.66 -7.86 6.49
C LEU A 163 0.66 -9.19 5.72
N ASN A 164 1.82 -9.80 5.51
CA ASN A 164 1.97 -11.06 4.77
C ASN A 164 2.48 -12.21 5.68
N LYS A 165 1.88 -12.38 6.85
CA LYS A 165 2.38 -13.27 7.94
C LYS A 165 2.71 -14.69 7.50
N GLU A 166 1.91 -15.28 6.63
CA GLU A 166 2.03 -16.67 6.19
C GLU A 166 2.71 -16.85 4.83
N ARG A 167 3.17 -15.74 4.23
CA ARG A 167 3.74 -15.76 2.90
C ARG A 167 5.25 -15.60 2.92
N VAL A 168 5.92 -16.34 2.04
CA VAL A 168 7.31 -16.09 1.70
C VAL A 168 7.33 -15.01 0.62
N LEU A 169 8.02 -13.91 0.89
CA LEU A 169 8.20 -12.81 -0.06
C LEU A 169 9.55 -12.97 -0.75
N SER A 170 9.55 -12.99 -2.07
CA SER A 170 10.80 -13.00 -2.84
C SER A 170 11.53 -11.67 -2.66
N ARG A 171 12.84 -11.68 -2.86
CA ARG A 171 13.66 -10.46 -2.86
C ARG A 171 13.08 -9.42 -3.84
N ALA A 172 12.80 -9.84 -5.07
CA ALA A 172 12.25 -8.98 -6.10
C ALA A 172 10.91 -8.34 -5.67
N THR A 173 9.99 -9.12 -5.08
CA THR A 173 8.70 -8.61 -4.57
C THR A 173 8.89 -7.59 -3.45
N ILE A 174 9.86 -7.80 -2.55
CA ILE A 174 10.14 -6.86 -1.45
C ILE A 174 10.72 -5.56 -2.02
N GLU A 175 11.72 -5.65 -2.87
CA GLU A 175 12.38 -4.50 -3.50
C GLU A 175 11.36 -3.67 -4.31
N GLU A 176 10.54 -4.31 -5.11
CA GLU A 176 9.49 -3.68 -5.91
C GLU A 176 8.42 -2.97 -5.05
N LYS A 177 8.01 -3.55 -3.92
CA LYS A 177 7.04 -2.93 -3.00
C LYS A 177 7.63 -1.80 -2.14
N LEU A 178 8.94 -1.75 -1.98
CA LEU A 178 9.64 -0.71 -1.24
C LEU A 178 10.13 0.45 -2.12
N SER A 179 10.15 0.25 -3.44
CA SER A 179 10.57 1.22 -4.45
C SER A 179 9.38 1.79 -5.21
N ASN A 180 9.53 2.97 -5.80
CA ASN A 180 8.67 3.53 -6.83
C ASN A 180 9.38 3.46 -8.19
N TRP A 181 8.70 3.89 -9.29
CA TRP A 181 9.28 3.87 -10.63
C TRP A 181 10.52 4.76 -10.78
N ASP A 182 10.68 5.77 -9.90
CA ASP A 182 11.76 6.75 -9.95
C ASP A 182 12.94 6.43 -9.00
N GLU A 183 12.75 5.48 -8.05
CA GLU A 183 13.75 5.12 -7.05
C GLU A 183 14.01 3.61 -7.05
N GLU A 184 15.15 3.18 -7.55
CA GLU A 184 15.63 1.82 -7.36
C GLU A 184 16.35 1.68 -6.00
N LEU A 185 16.06 0.60 -5.28
CA LEU A 185 16.86 0.22 -4.12
C LEU A 185 18.25 -0.22 -4.58
N SER A 186 19.28 0.40 -4.04
CA SER A 186 20.66 -0.04 -4.32
C SER A 186 20.84 -1.51 -3.96
N SER A 187 21.60 -2.23 -4.77
CA SER A 187 21.94 -3.63 -4.54
C SER A 187 22.52 -3.82 -3.13
N GLY A 188 21.92 -4.71 -2.34
CA GLY A 188 22.34 -4.97 -0.96
C GLY A 188 21.62 -4.15 0.13
N ALA A 189 20.89 -3.08 -0.21
CA ALA A 189 20.18 -2.28 0.79
C ALA A 189 19.13 -3.08 1.57
N LEU A 190 18.47 -4.03 0.91
CA LEU A 190 17.50 -4.91 1.57
C LEU A 190 18.13 -5.74 2.69
N ASP A 191 19.32 -6.30 2.46
CA ASP A 191 20.01 -7.14 3.45
C ASP A 191 20.38 -6.34 4.69
N VAL A 192 20.78 -5.08 4.52
CA VAL A 192 21.05 -4.16 5.64
C VAL A 192 19.79 -3.90 6.46
N HIS A 193 18.64 -3.65 5.80
CA HIS A 193 17.38 -3.42 6.51
C HIS A 193 16.87 -4.68 7.21
N ILE A 194 16.99 -5.86 6.60
CA ILE A 194 16.70 -7.16 7.23
C ILE A 194 17.58 -7.37 8.46
N TYR A 195 18.89 -7.12 8.32
CA TYR A 195 19.83 -7.23 9.44
C TYR A 195 19.43 -6.31 10.60
N ASN A 196 19.17 -5.03 10.33
CA ASN A 196 18.78 -4.06 11.35
C ASN A 196 17.47 -4.45 12.05
N LEU A 197 16.46 -4.90 11.32
CA LEU A 197 15.22 -5.38 11.92
C LEU A 197 15.46 -6.60 12.81
N ARG A 198 16.31 -7.54 12.39
CA ARG A 198 16.70 -8.70 13.21
C ARG A 198 17.44 -8.30 14.50
N GLN A 199 18.23 -7.24 14.47
CA GLN A 199 18.89 -6.72 15.67
C GLN A 199 17.86 -6.13 16.66
N LYS A 200 16.82 -5.46 16.16
CA LYS A 200 15.79 -4.80 16.98
C LYS A 200 14.70 -5.76 17.48
N LEU A 201 14.29 -6.73 16.65
CA LEU A 201 13.14 -7.61 16.91
C LEU A 201 13.53 -9.05 17.29
N GLY A 202 14.82 -9.38 17.17
CA GLY A 202 15.33 -10.73 17.35
C GLY A 202 15.56 -11.46 16.02
N LYS A 203 16.62 -12.30 16.00
CA LYS A 203 17.06 -13.00 14.77
C LYS A 203 16.00 -13.91 14.16
N GLN A 204 15.10 -14.43 14.98
CA GLN A 204 14.04 -15.36 14.58
C GLN A 204 12.82 -14.66 13.97
N PHE A 205 12.66 -13.35 14.18
CA PHE A 205 11.47 -12.59 13.76
C PHE A 205 11.30 -12.57 12.23
N ILE A 206 12.41 -12.47 11.49
CA ILE A 206 12.42 -12.59 10.03
C ILE A 206 13.33 -13.76 9.67
N ARG A 207 12.79 -14.84 9.11
CA ARG A 207 13.55 -16.00 8.65
C ARG A 207 13.92 -15.87 7.18
N THR A 208 15.09 -16.39 6.81
CA THR A 208 15.48 -16.57 5.41
C THR A 208 14.94 -17.90 4.91
N VAL A 209 14.30 -17.91 3.76
CA VAL A 209 13.91 -19.10 3.02
C VAL A 209 14.88 -19.24 1.84
N HIS A 210 15.87 -20.11 1.99
CA HIS A 210 16.96 -20.24 1.02
C HIS A 210 16.44 -20.49 -0.40
N GLY A 211 16.95 -19.75 -1.37
CA GLY A 211 16.56 -19.82 -2.77
C GLY A 211 15.20 -19.17 -3.10
N VAL A 212 14.43 -18.69 -2.10
CA VAL A 212 13.09 -18.11 -2.32
C VAL A 212 13.01 -16.67 -1.86
N GLY A 213 13.40 -16.36 -0.59
CA GLY A 213 13.29 -15.01 -0.06
C GLY A 213 13.21 -14.96 1.47
N TYR A 214 12.30 -14.16 2.00
CA TYR A 214 12.14 -13.91 3.43
C TYR A 214 10.68 -14.09 3.88
N ALA A 215 10.50 -14.47 5.12
CA ALA A 215 9.18 -14.60 5.75
C ALA A 215 9.25 -14.24 7.23
N LEU A 216 8.09 -13.94 7.84
CA LEU A 216 8.03 -13.88 9.30
C LEU A 216 8.37 -15.24 9.92
N GLY A 217 9.06 -15.21 11.04
CA GLY A 217 9.28 -16.38 11.89
C GLY A 217 7.97 -16.86 12.50
N GLN A 218 7.94 -18.12 12.90
CA GLN A 218 6.82 -18.65 13.67
C GLN A 218 6.85 -18.06 15.09
N VAL A 219 5.69 -17.66 15.58
CA VAL A 219 5.52 -17.29 16.98
C VAL A 219 5.40 -18.59 17.76
N ASN A 220 6.36 -18.91 18.62
CA ASN A 220 6.14 -19.93 19.63
C ASN A 220 5.13 -19.34 20.62
N GLU A 221 3.87 -19.72 20.54
CA GLU A 221 2.93 -19.54 21.63
C GLU A 221 3.49 -20.29 22.85
N LYS A 222 3.91 -19.52 23.87
CA LYS A 222 4.23 -20.07 25.19
C LYS A 222 2.97 -20.14 26.02
#